data_1986dc53be3c5470ede41356a1c8eaba
#
_entry.id   1986dc53be3c5470ede41356a1c8eaba
#
_cell.length_a   1.000
_cell.length_b   1.000
_cell.length_c   1.000
_cell.angle_alpha   90.00
_cell.angle_beta   90.00
_cell.angle_gamma   90.00
#
_symmetry.space_group_name_H-M   'P 1'
#
loop_
_entity.id
_entity.type
_entity.pdbx_description
1 polymer ?
#
loop_
_entity_poly.entity_id
_entity_poly.type
_entity_poly.pdbx_seq_one_letter_code
_entity_poly.pdbx_strand_id
1 'polypeptide(L)'
;MVVPMTHATLKKTFLFVAVVFFCGGSLLAQWPFGAHIKRVLFLGNSITYSGEYISNLEAWLVENYPAHQIEFVNAGLPSETVSGLSEEGHAGGRFPRPDLHERLQRVLKAVKPDMVFACYGINDGIYQPLAPDRFAAFRSGMDWLHQSLVKAGVKRIVHITPFVYDDEKTRTKGYNDVMAAYSQWLVAQHKKRGWEVVDLHAAMTKALETGIAADSNFRYAKDQVHPGSEGHWFTSRLLLAYLHQKVPADIHQTLLSTEKNEKIVALVARRQTMMKDAWLGATGHKRPEMPVGLPLAEALDKYKQIAAEIKCLQEK
;
A
#
# COMPACT_ATOMS: atom_id res chain seq x y z
N MET A 1 36.26 -82.16 -42.81
CA MET A 1 35.30 -81.76 -41.81
C MET A 1 35.67 -80.38 -41.36
N VAL A 2 35.01 -79.34 -41.93
CA VAL A 2 35.36 -77.94 -41.79
C VAL A 2 34.42 -77.35 -40.81
N VAL A 3 34.94 -76.72 -39.75
CA VAL A 3 34.13 -76.02 -38.75
C VAL A 3 34.20 -74.50 -39.12
N PRO A 4 33.07 -73.77 -39.21
CA PRO A 4 33.12 -72.36 -39.53
C PRO A 4 33.32 -71.54 -38.26
N MET A 5 34.21 -70.57 -38.39
CA MET A 5 34.43 -69.50 -37.39
C MET A 5 33.31 -68.44 -37.49
N THR A 6 32.67 -68.20 -36.36
CA THR A 6 31.68 -67.12 -36.22
C THR A 6 32.35 -65.82 -35.79
N HIS A 7 32.25 -64.76 -36.61
CA HIS A 7 32.67 -63.39 -36.26
C HIS A 7 31.66 -62.75 -35.28
N ALA A 8 32.13 -62.43 -34.08
CA ALA A 8 31.39 -61.61 -33.12
C ALA A 8 31.61 -60.11 -33.43
N THR A 9 30.52 -59.46 -33.80
CA THR A 9 30.49 -58.04 -34.08
C THR A 9 30.31 -57.25 -32.77
N LEU A 10 31.32 -56.53 -32.32
CA LEU A 10 31.31 -55.70 -31.15
C LEU A 10 30.59 -54.37 -31.46
N LYS A 11 29.33 -54.22 -30.98
CA LYS A 11 28.58 -52.95 -31.04
C LYS A 11 29.11 -52.00 -29.98
N LYS A 12 29.81 -50.94 -30.41
CA LYS A 12 30.18 -49.80 -29.55
C LYS A 12 28.97 -48.94 -29.29
N THR A 13 28.42 -49.03 -28.08
CA THR A 13 27.36 -48.11 -27.61
C THR A 13 28.01 -46.81 -27.15
N PHE A 14 27.83 -45.74 -27.93
CA PHE A 14 28.21 -44.38 -27.51
C PHE A 14 27.14 -43.86 -26.53
N LEU A 15 27.53 -43.72 -25.25
CA LEU A 15 26.71 -43.08 -24.23
C LEU A 15 26.90 -41.55 -24.40
N PHE A 16 25.86 -40.89 -24.94
CA PHE A 16 25.79 -39.41 -24.97
C PHE A 16 25.39 -38.93 -23.60
N VAL A 17 26.33 -38.43 -22.79
CA VAL A 17 26.03 -37.71 -21.56
C VAL A 17 25.62 -36.29 -21.94
N ALA A 18 24.33 -36.02 -21.97
CA ALA A 18 23.79 -34.66 -22.09
C ALA A 18 24.08 -33.93 -20.78
N VAL A 19 25.09 -33.08 -20.77
CA VAL A 19 25.33 -32.13 -19.68
C VAL A 19 24.28 -31.03 -19.82
N VAL A 20 23.19 -31.13 -19.06
CA VAL A 20 22.21 -30.06 -18.91
C VAL A 20 22.83 -28.99 -18.03
N PHE A 21 23.36 -27.92 -18.66
CA PHE A 21 23.70 -26.70 -17.96
C PHE A 21 22.40 -26.09 -17.39
N PHE A 22 22.10 -26.36 -16.12
CA PHE A 22 21.18 -25.53 -15.37
C PHE A 22 21.85 -24.15 -15.22
N CYS A 23 21.60 -23.25 -16.17
CA CYS A 23 21.76 -21.85 -15.91
C CYS A 23 20.82 -21.49 -14.76
N GLY A 24 21.37 -21.47 -13.54
CA GLY A 24 20.73 -20.89 -12.37
C GLY A 24 20.59 -19.37 -12.61
N GLY A 25 19.67 -18.99 -13.48
CA GLY A 25 19.23 -17.61 -13.58
C GLY A 25 18.64 -17.25 -12.23
N SER A 26 19.33 -16.42 -11.46
CA SER A 26 18.70 -15.67 -10.37
C SER A 26 17.43 -15.10 -10.98
N LEU A 27 16.25 -15.57 -10.53
CA LEU A 27 14.99 -14.94 -10.83
C LEU A 27 15.08 -13.53 -10.23
N LEU A 28 15.65 -12.58 -10.98
CA LEU A 28 15.58 -11.16 -10.63
C LEU A 28 14.13 -10.88 -10.37
N ALA A 29 13.83 -10.36 -9.19
CA ALA A 29 12.48 -9.99 -8.84
C ALA A 29 11.94 -9.07 -9.95
N GLN A 30 10.80 -9.44 -10.52
CA GLN A 30 10.22 -8.69 -11.64
C GLN A 30 9.66 -7.36 -11.11
N TRP A 31 9.92 -6.26 -11.83
CA TRP A 31 9.33 -4.96 -11.53
C TRP A 31 7.81 -5.07 -11.41
N PRO A 32 7.20 -4.66 -10.28
CA PRO A 32 5.80 -4.96 -9.99
C PRO A 32 4.79 -4.12 -10.76
N PHE A 33 5.26 -3.07 -11.42
CA PHE A 33 4.39 -2.17 -12.19
C PHE A 33 4.65 -2.35 -13.69
N GLY A 34 3.58 -2.40 -14.48
CA GLY A 34 3.73 -2.37 -15.94
C GLY A 34 4.44 -1.09 -16.40
N ALA A 35 5.12 -1.14 -17.54
CA ALA A 35 5.89 -0.01 -18.08
C ALA A 35 5.07 1.29 -18.26
N HIS A 36 3.76 1.18 -18.29
CA HIS A 36 2.80 2.28 -18.43
C HIS A 36 2.40 2.93 -17.10
N ILE A 37 2.78 2.36 -15.94
CA ILE A 37 2.54 2.95 -14.63
C ILE A 37 3.75 3.80 -14.23
N LYS A 38 3.56 5.10 -14.17
CA LYS A 38 4.58 6.09 -13.80
C LYS A 38 4.25 6.81 -12.50
N ARG A 39 2.97 6.93 -12.19
CA ARG A 39 2.50 7.65 -11.01
C ARG A 39 1.44 6.85 -10.28
N VAL A 40 1.67 6.59 -9.00
CA VAL A 40 0.76 5.89 -8.09
C VAL A 40 0.24 6.88 -7.06
N LEU A 41 -1.08 7.01 -6.99
CA LEU A 41 -1.76 7.86 -6.01
C LEU A 41 -2.26 7.00 -4.84
N PHE A 42 -2.01 7.46 -3.63
CA PHE A 42 -2.58 6.91 -2.41
C PHE A 42 -3.67 7.86 -1.89
N LEU A 43 -4.91 7.36 -1.86
CA LEU A 43 -6.07 8.04 -1.30
C LEU A 43 -6.47 7.38 0.03
N GLY A 44 -6.86 8.17 1.00
CA GLY A 44 -7.29 7.70 2.31
C GLY A 44 -7.34 8.83 3.35
N ASN A 45 -7.42 8.42 4.59
CA ASN A 45 -7.59 9.29 5.75
C ASN A 45 -6.25 9.62 6.47
N SER A 46 -6.30 9.82 7.80
CA SER A 46 -5.14 10.12 8.64
C SER A 46 -4.03 9.07 8.57
N ILE A 47 -4.37 7.78 8.46
CA ILE A 47 -3.38 6.71 8.38
C ILE A 47 -2.60 6.80 7.06
N THR A 48 -3.29 7.08 5.96
CA THR A 48 -2.65 7.35 4.67
C THR A 48 -1.87 8.66 4.70
N TYR A 49 -2.40 9.70 5.36
CA TYR A 49 -1.68 10.97 5.53
C TYR A 49 -0.38 10.80 6.32
N SER A 50 -0.36 9.99 7.39
CA SER A 50 0.88 9.67 8.12
C SER A 50 1.92 9.05 7.17
N GLY A 51 1.49 8.13 6.30
CA GLY A 51 2.21 7.72 5.10
C GLY A 51 3.44 6.85 5.33
N GLU A 52 3.73 6.40 6.55
CA GLU A 52 4.92 5.59 6.81
C GLU A 52 4.91 4.30 6.00
N TYR A 53 3.75 3.63 5.83
CA TYR A 53 3.67 2.43 4.99
C TYR A 53 3.95 2.72 3.51
N ILE A 54 3.68 3.93 3.02
CA ILE A 54 3.99 4.36 1.65
C ILE A 54 5.49 4.57 1.50
N SER A 55 6.11 5.25 2.48
CA SER A 55 7.57 5.46 2.50
C SER A 55 8.33 4.13 2.56
N ASN A 56 7.86 3.17 3.37
CA ASN A 56 8.45 1.85 3.50
C ASN A 56 8.33 1.05 2.18
N LEU A 57 7.15 1.11 1.54
CA LEU A 57 6.92 0.50 0.22
C LEU A 57 7.85 1.11 -0.84
N GLU A 58 7.96 2.43 -0.87
CA GLU A 58 8.83 3.13 -1.82
C GLU A 58 10.31 2.83 -1.57
N ALA A 59 10.75 2.83 -0.30
CA ALA A 59 12.12 2.50 0.07
C ALA A 59 12.50 1.09 -0.39
N TRP A 60 11.64 0.10 -0.18
CA TRP A 60 11.84 -1.26 -0.71
C TRP A 60 12.04 -1.28 -2.21
N LEU A 61 11.20 -0.55 -2.96
CA LEU A 61 11.30 -0.51 -4.43
C LEU A 61 12.56 0.20 -4.90
N VAL A 62 12.95 1.28 -4.23
CA VAL A 62 14.19 2.01 -4.51
C VAL A 62 15.41 1.12 -4.32
N GLU A 63 15.45 0.35 -3.23
CA GLU A 63 16.56 -0.57 -2.94
C GLU A 63 16.64 -1.75 -3.91
N ASN A 64 15.50 -2.34 -4.25
CA ASN A 64 15.46 -3.57 -5.05
C ASN A 64 15.39 -3.32 -6.56
N TYR A 65 15.06 -2.11 -6.99
CA TYR A 65 14.87 -1.74 -8.40
C TYR A 65 15.49 -0.38 -8.74
N PRO A 66 16.79 -0.18 -8.53
CA PRO A 66 17.44 1.12 -8.69
C PRO A 66 17.36 1.72 -10.10
N ALA A 67 17.15 0.87 -11.12
CA ALA A 67 16.99 1.31 -12.52
C ALA A 67 15.56 1.81 -12.83
N HIS A 68 14.60 1.61 -11.92
CA HIS A 68 13.21 1.97 -12.16
C HIS A 68 12.82 3.24 -11.39
N GLN A 69 11.99 4.04 -12.03
CA GLN A 69 11.45 5.26 -11.42
C GLN A 69 9.93 5.21 -11.42
N ILE A 70 9.35 5.49 -10.27
CA ILE A 70 7.92 5.63 -10.07
C ILE A 70 7.68 6.77 -9.08
N GLU A 71 6.66 7.58 -9.32
CA GLU A 71 6.29 8.64 -8.41
C GLU A 71 5.12 8.19 -7.54
N PHE A 72 5.32 8.19 -6.23
CA PHE A 72 4.28 7.96 -5.24
C PHE A 72 3.75 9.28 -4.71
N VAL A 73 2.46 9.50 -4.90
CA VAL A 73 1.76 10.69 -4.43
C VAL A 73 0.84 10.30 -3.28
N ASN A 74 1.16 10.77 -2.09
CA ASN A 74 0.30 10.63 -0.94
C ASN A 74 -0.69 11.81 -0.90
N ALA A 75 -1.98 11.52 -1.06
CA ALA A 75 -3.07 12.48 -0.94
C ALA A 75 -4.06 12.09 0.18
N GLY A 76 -3.58 11.43 1.24
CA GLY A 76 -4.34 11.17 2.44
C GLY A 76 -4.77 12.49 3.10
N LEU A 77 -6.00 12.54 3.66
CA LEU A 77 -6.49 13.71 4.40
C LEU A 77 -7.07 13.27 5.74
N PRO A 78 -6.52 13.74 6.88
CA PRO A 78 -7.00 13.32 8.19
C PRO A 78 -8.50 13.54 8.38
N SER A 79 -9.14 12.57 9.04
CA SER A 79 -10.58 12.51 9.31
C SER A 79 -11.48 12.32 8.08
N GLU A 80 -10.95 12.27 6.86
CA GLU A 80 -11.75 12.17 5.63
C GLU A 80 -12.59 10.89 5.57
N THR A 81 -13.79 11.02 5.02
CA THR A 81 -14.71 9.93 4.70
C THR A 81 -14.96 9.88 3.19
N VAL A 82 -15.23 8.68 2.67
CA VAL A 82 -15.73 8.49 1.31
C VAL A 82 -17.26 8.50 1.26
N SER A 83 -17.90 8.30 2.41
CA SER A 83 -19.35 8.33 2.58
C SER A 83 -19.94 9.74 2.68
N GLY A 84 -19.10 10.76 2.93
CA GLY A 84 -19.55 12.12 3.25
C GLY A 84 -20.16 12.27 4.66
N LEU A 85 -20.13 11.19 5.47
CA LEU A 85 -20.67 11.23 6.83
C LEU A 85 -19.74 11.94 7.81
N SER A 86 -20.35 12.63 8.77
CA SER A 86 -19.67 13.20 9.93
C SER A 86 -20.59 13.09 11.14
N GLU A 87 -20.02 12.74 12.28
CA GLU A 87 -20.72 12.83 13.57
C GLU A 87 -20.85 14.29 14.01
N GLU A 88 -21.94 14.57 14.73
CA GLU A 88 -22.08 15.83 15.45
C GLU A 88 -20.94 15.96 16.48
N GLY A 89 -20.36 17.14 16.59
CA GLY A 89 -19.25 17.37 17.53
C GLY A 89 -17.88 16.85 17.07
N HIS A 90 -17.71 16.42 15.81
CA HIS A 90 -16.39 16.07 15.30
C HIS A 90 -15.37 17.17 15.60
N ALA A 91 -14.14 16.78 15.96
CA ALA A 91 -13.06 17.69 16.35
C ALA A 91 -13.46 18.70 17.45
N GLY A 92 -14.35 18.30 18.39
CA GLY A 92 -14.89 19.19 19.42
C GLY A 92 -15.83 20.24 18.85
N GLY A 93 -16.53 19.95 17.76
CA GLY A 93 -17.48 20.86 17.10
C GLY A 93 -16.84 21.92 16.19
N ARG A 94 -15.52 21.87 16.00
CA ARG A 94 -14.80 22.91 15.23
C ARG A 94 -15.00 22.78 13.72
N PHE A 95 -15.14 21.57 13.21
CA PHE A 95 -15.40 21.30 11.79
C PHE A 95 -15.93 19.88 11.60
N PRO A 96 -16.73 19.62 10.55
CA PRO A 96 -17.18 18.28 10.21
C PRO A 96 -16.03 17.47 9.59
N ARG A 97 -16.18 16.15 9.50
CA ARG A 97 -15.24 15.31 8.75
C ARG A 97 -15.16 15.80 7.30
N PRO A 98 -13.95 15.91 6.75
CA PRO A 98 -13.80 16.18 5.32
C PRO A 98 -14.49 15.09 4.48
N ASP A 99 -15.16 15.51 3.42
CA ASP A 99 -15.80 14.66 2.43
C ASP A 99 -14.91 14.59 1.17
N LEU A 100 -14.54 13.37 0.76
CA LEU A 100 -13.73 13.15 -0.45
C LEU A 100 -14.38 13.73 -1.71
N HIS A 101 -15.73 13.79 -1.78
CA HIS A 101 -16.46 14.35 -2.90
C HIS A 101 -16.08 15.81 -3.17
N GLU A 102 -15.66 16.54 -2.14
CA GLU A 102 -15.29 17.95 -2.24
C GLU A 102 -14.02 18.18 -3.06
N ARG A 103 -13.04 17.24 -3.00
CA ARG A 103 -11.70 17.49 -3.56
C ARG A 103 -11.23 16.48 -4.64
N LEU A 104 -11.85 15.30 -4.76
CA LEU A 104 -11.34 14.22 -5.61
C LEU A 104 -11.05 14.67 -7.04
N GLN A 105 -11.94 15.45 -7.65
CA GLN A 105 -11.77 15.91 -9.03
C GLN A 105 -10.53 16.81 -9.20
N ARG A 106 -10.24 17.66 -8.20
CA ARG A 106 -9.02 18.50 -8.22
C ARG A 106 -7.76 17.65 -8.08
N VAL A 107 -7.79 16.66 -7.18
CA VAL A 107 -6.68 15.70 -7.01
C VAL A 107 -6.42 14.95 -8.31
N LEU A 108 -7.43 14.35 -8.93
CA LEU A 108 -7.28 13.58 -10.17
C LEU A 108 -6.77 14.44 -11.33
N LYS A 109 -7.29 15.67 -11.46
CA LYS A 109 -6.84 16.62 -12.50
C LYS A 109 -5.38 17.04 -12.33
N ALA A 110 -4.93 17.26 -11.09
CA ALA A 110 -3.57 17.70 -10.79
C ALA A 110 -2.57 16.55 -10.85
N VAL A 111 -2.90 15.41 -10.23
CA VAL A 111 -2.00 14.26 -10.10
C VAL A 111 -1.93 13.44 -11.38
N LYS A 112 -3.06 13.24 -12.08
CA LYS A 112 -3.17 12.36 -13.27
C LYS A 112 -2.56 10.99 -13.03
N PRO A 113 -3.05 10.22 -12.04
CA PRO A 113 -2.45 8.95 -11.66
C PRO A 113 -2.69 7.87 -12.71
N ASP A 114 -1.70 6.99 -12.90
CA ASP A 114 -1.87 5.75 -13.67
C ASP A 114 -2.48 4.63 -12.82
N MET A 115 -2.15 4.62 -11.52
CA MET A 115 -2.63 3.64 -10.55
C MET A 115 -3.05 4.34 -9.26
N VAL A 116 -4.05 3.78 -8.59
CA VAL A 116 -4.54 4.28 -7.30
C VAL A 116 -4.64 3.15 -6.30
N PHE A 117 -4.10 3.38 -5.11
CA PHE A 117 -4.47 2.66 -3.89
C PHE A 117 -5.43 3.52 -3.07
N ALA A 118 -6.59 2.98 -2.72
CA ALA A 118 -7.61 3.70 -1.94
C ALA A 118 -7.98 2.93 -0.67
N CYS A 119 -7.81 3.55 0.50
CA CYS A 119 -8.09 2.97 1.81
C CYS A 119 -9.03 3.86 2.62
N TYR A 120 -10.32 3.50 2.64
CA TYR A 120 -11.37 4.19 3.40
C TYR A 120 -12.14 3.19 4.27
N GLY A 121 -12.93 3.71 5.20
CA GLY A 121 -13.81 2.92 6.07
C GLY A 121 -13.66 3.26 7.54
N ILE A 122 -12.42 3.45 8.05
CA ILE A 122 -12.19 3.68 9.49
C ILE A 122 -12.96 4.90 10.04
N ASN A 123 -13.13 5.95 9.25
CA ASN A 123 -13.90 7.14 9.61
C ASN A 123 -15.37 7.06 9.18
N ASP A 124 -15.68 6.23 8.19
CA ASP A 124 -16.99 6.20 7.53
C ASP A 124 -18.12 5.66 8.41
N GLY A 125 -17.77 4.82 9.38
CA GLY A 125 -18.70 4.38 10.40
C GLY A 125 -18.91 5.38 11.53
N ILE A 126 -18.22 6.53 11.50
CA ILE A 126 -18.26 7.62 12.51
C ILE A 126 -18.15 7.13 13.96
N TYR A 127 -17.39 6.06 14.17
CA TYR A 127 -17.17 5.39 15.47
C TYR A 127 -18.45 4.99 16.19
N GLN A 128 -19.50 4.65 15.42
CA GLN A 128 -20.79 4.18 15.90
C GLN A 128 -21.01 2.69 15.56
N PRO A 129 -21.87 1.96 16.27
CA PRO A 129 -22.23 0.58 15.93
C PRO A 129 -22.68 0.44 14.48
N LEU A 130 -22.56 -0.76 13.89
CA LEU A 130 -23.00 -1.02 12.52
C LEU A 130 -24.48 -0.65 12.35
N ALA A 131 -24.75 0.16 11.33
CA ALA A 131 -26.13 0.56 10.99
C ALA A 131 -26.32 0.49 9.46
N PRO A 132 -27.51 0.06 9.00
CA PRO A 132 -27.77 -0.16 7.57
C PRO A 132 -27.59 1.08 6.69
N ASP A 133 -28.01 2.25 7.19
CA ASP A 133 -27.90 3.55 6.51
C ASP A 133 -26.44 4.01 6.33
N ARG A 134 -25.65 3.95 7.40
CA ARG A 134 -24.21 4.26 7.35
C ARG A 134 -23.44 3.29 6.46
N PHE A 135 -23.80 2.01 6.55
CA PHE A 135 -23.21 1.01 5.67
C PHE A 135 -23.58 1.25 4.20
N ALA A 136 -24.84 1.65 3.93
CA ALA A 136 -25.25 2.02 2.59
C ALA A 136 -24.49 3.24 2.07
N ALA A 137 -24.28 4.26 2.90
CA ALA A 137 -23.51 5.45 2.55
C ALA A 137 -22.04 5.10 2.22
N PHE A 138 -21.38 4.24 3.03
CA PHE A 138 -20.03 3.76 2.73
C PHE A 138 -19.98 3.04 1.38
N ARG A 139 -20.90 2.11 1.11
CA ARG A 139 -20.97 1.37 -0.16
C ARG A 139 -21.14 2.31 -1.35
N SER A 140 -22.07 3.26 -1.25
CA SER A 140 -22.32 4.25 -2.29
C SER A 140 -21.09 5.13 -2.54
N GLY A 141 -20.41 5.56 -1.47
CA GLY A 141 -19.17 6.33 -1.57
C GLY A 141 -18.05 5.56 -2.27
N MET A 142 -17.85 4.28 -1.93
CA MET A 142 -16.85 3.43 -2.58
C MET A 142 -17.20 3.17 -4.06
N ASP A 143 -18.47 2.96 -4.38
CA ASP A 143 -18.95 2.81 -5.76
C ASP A 143 -18.69 4.09 -6.57
N TRP A 144 -19.03 5.24 -6.01
CA TRP A 144 -18.77 6.55 -6.63
C TRP A 144 -17.26 6.80 -6.83
N LEU A 145 -16.44 6.49 -5.82
CA LEU A 145 -14.99 6.62 -5.92
C LEU A 145 -14.44 5.77 -7.07
N HIS A 146 -14.79 4.49 -7.11
CA HIS A 146 -14.34 3.57 -8.16
C HIS A 146 -14.72 4.10 -9.56
N GLN A 147 -15.98 4.49 -9.75
CA GLN A 147 -16.46 5.04 -11.02
C GLN A 147 -15.75 6.34 -11.40
N SER A 148 -15.48 7.21 -10.42
CA SER A 148 -14.73 8.46 -10.64
C SER A 148 -13.30 8.21 -11.11
N LEU A 149 -12.63 7.20 -10.55
CA LEU A 149 -11.29 6.79 -10.95
C LEU A 149 -11.28 6.19 -12.37
N VAL A 150 -12.24 5.31 -12.68
CA VAL A 150 -12.42 4.76 -14.05
C VAL A 150 -12.66 5.89 -15.06
N LYS A 151 -13.56 6.83 -14.74
CA LYS A 151 -13.86 7.99 -15.60
C LYS A 151 -12.64 8.89 -15.81
N ALA A 152 -11.76 9.00 -14.84
CA ALA A 152 -10.51 9.75 -14.94
C ALA A 152 -9.42 9.03 -15.74
N GLY A 153 -9.66 7.79 -16.20
CA GLY A 153 -8.71 7.02 -16.99
C GLY A 153 -7.61 6.33 -16.17
N VAL A 154 -7.83 6.12 -14.87
CA VAL A 154 -6.90 5.35 -14.03
C VAL A 154 -6.83 3.92 -14.54
N LYS A 155 -5.63 3.44 -14.84
CA LYS A 155 -5.40 2.14 -15.48
C LYS A 155 -5.50 0.96 -14.50
N ARG A 156 -5.16 1.19 -13.24
CA ARG A 156 -5.21 0.18 -12.17
C ARG A 156 -5.76 0.79 -10.88
N ILE A 157 -6.82 0.23 -10.36
CA ILE A 157 -7.50 0.69 -9.14
C ILE A 157 -7.48 -0.43 -8.13
N VAL A 158 -6.82 -0.22 -6.99
CA VAL A 158 -6.72 -1.18 -5.90
C VAL A 158 -7.37 -0.59 -4.65
N HIS A 159 -8.42 -1.24 -4.18
CA HIS A 159 -9.02 -0.90 -2.90
C HIS A 159 -8.33 -1.68 -1.78
N ILE A 160 -7.99 -0.99 -0.70
CA ILE A 160 -7.47 -1.61 0.52
C ILE A 160 -8.62 -1.58 1.54
N THR A 161 -8.91 -2.74 2.14
CA THR A 161 -9.91 -2.79 3.23
C THR A 161 -9.46 -1.93 4.42
N PRO A 162 -10.39 -1.43 5.25
CA PRO A 162 -10.05 -0.61 6.42
C PRO A 162 -9.00 -1.28 7.30
N PHE A 163 -8.22 -0.45 8.01
CA PHE A 163 -7.36 -0.92 9.09
C PHE A 163 -8.17 -1.53 10.23
N VAL A 164 -7.55 -2.37 11.02
CA VAL A 164 -8.12 -2.88 12.27
C VAL A 164 -8.33 -1.70 13.22
N TYR A 165 -9.49 -1.66 13.88
CA TYR A 165 -9.71 -0.84 15.06
C TYR A 165 -9.20 -1.62 16.28
N ASP A 166 -8.07 -1.22 16.84
CA ASP A 166 -7.35 -1.97 17.87
C ASP A 166 -7.89 -1.62 19.28
N ASP A 167 -9.12 -2.00 19.56
CA ASP A 167 -9.76 -1.78 20.85
C ASP A 167 -9.86 -3.07 21.67
N GLU A 168 -9.12 -3.11 22.79
CA GLU A 168 -9.10 -4.24 23.69
C GLU A 168 -10.43 -4.46 24.43
N LYS A 169 -11.12 -3.37 24.79
CA LYS A 169 -12.33 -3.43 25.64
C LYS A 169 -13.56 -3.87 24.88
N THR A 170 -13.58 -3.71 23.57
CA THR A 170 -14.75 -3.90 22.71
C THR A 170 -14.58 -4.98 21.65
N ARG A 171 -13.58 -5.85 21.77
CA ARG A 171 -13.25 -6.90 20.78
C ARG A 171 -14.43 -7.75 20.35
N THR A 172 -15.44 -7.94 21.21
CA THR A 172 -16.60 -8.77 20.92
C THR A 172 -17.82 -7.98 20.44
N LYS A 173 -17.83 -6.65 20.59
CA LYS A 173 -18.97 -5.77 20.19
C LYS A 173 -18.49 -4.39 19.73
N GLY A 174 -17.26 -4.25 19.34
CA GLY A 174 -16.63 -2.98 19.09
C GLY A 174 -16.72 -2.49 17.67
N TYR A 175 -16.11 -1.36 17.46
CA TYR A 175 -16.05 -0.71 16.15
C TYR A 175 -15.30 -1.57 15.11
N ASN A 176 -14.46 -2.52 15.55
CA ASN A 176 -13.81 -3.45 14.63
C ASN A 176 -14.80 -4.36 13.88
N ASP A 177 -15.99 -4.65 14.45
CA ASP A 177 -17.06 -5.38 13.75
C ASP A 177 -17.61 -4.59 12.56
N VAL A 178 -17.66 -3.24 12.68
CA VAL A 178 -18.01 -2.36 11.56
C VAL A 178 -16.96 -2.46 10.46
N MET A 179 -15.67 -2.43 10.84
CA MET A 179 -14.56 -2.57 9.91
C MET A 179 -14.57 -3.93 9.22
N ALA A 180 -14.91 -5.00 9.95
CA ALA A 180 -15.06 -6.34 9.39
C ALA A 180 -16.20 -6.39 8.35
N ALA A 181 -17.35 -5.80 8.65
CA ALA A 181 -18.49 -5.77 7.72
C ALA A 181 -18.16 -4.97 6.44
N TYR A 182 -17.51 -3.82 6.58
CA TYR A 182 -17.07 -2.99 5.45
C TYR A 182 -16.04 -3.73 4.59
N SER A 183 -15.07 -4.41 5.23
CA SER A 183 -14.05 -5.20 4.56
C SER A 183 -14.64 -6.38 3.80
N GLN A 184 -15.54 -7.15 4.40
CA GLN A 184 -16.22 -8.27 3.76
C GLN A 184 -16.99 -7.84 2.51
N TRP A 185 -17.70 -6.71 2.60
CA TRP A 185 -18.39 -6.17 1.44
C TRP A 185 -17.41 -5.79 0.34
N LEU A 186 -16.31 -5.12 0.68
CA LEU A 186 -15.32 -4.68 -0.30
C LEU A 186 -14.63 -5.87 -1.00
N VAL A 187 -14.23 -6.89 -0.23
CA VAL A 187 -13.65 -8.14 -0.75
C VAL A 187 -14.63 -8.86 -1.69
N ALA A 188 -15.93 -8.83 -1.37
CA ALA A 188 -16.94 -9.42 -2.24
C ALA A 188 -17.04 -8.74 -3.61
N GLN A 189 -16.60 -7.48 -3.75
CA GLN A 189 -16.60 -6.80 -5.06
C GLN A 189 -15.57 -7.40 -6.01
N HIS A 190 -14.51 -8.04 -5.52
CA HIS A 190 -13.59 -8.78 -6.38
C HIS A 190 -14.30 -9.82 -7.23
N LYS A 191 -15.11 -10.69 -6.62
CA LYS A 191 -15.88 -11.71 -7.36
C LYS A 191 -17.04 -11.14 -8.17
N LYS A 192 -17.70 -10.09 -7.64
CA LYS A 192 -18.93 -9.55 -8.26
C LYS A 192 -18.65 -8.60 -9.43
N ARG A 193 -17.57 -7.83 -9.36
CA ARG A 193 -17.31 -6.70 -10.28
C ARG A 193 -15.87 -6.68 -10.82
N GLY A 194 -15.01 -7.62 -10.43
CA GLY A 194 -13.61 -7.65 -10.85
C GLY A 194 -12.72 -6.59 -10.22
N TRP A 195 -13.14 -5.97 -9.11
CA TRP A 195 -12.30 -4.99 -8.43
C TRP A 195 -11.04 -5.64 -7.87
N GLU A 196 -9.91 -4.94 -7.98
CA GLU A 196 -8.72 -5.35 -7.25
C GLU A 196 -8.87 -4.89 -5.78
N VAL A 197 -8.73 -5.85 -4.84
CA VAL A 197 -8.91 -5.62 -3.41
C VAL A 197 -7.79 -6.28 -2.62
N VAL A 198 -7.16 -5.52 -1.74
CA VAL A 198 -6.22 -6.04 -0.72
C VAL A 198 -6.98 -6.16 0.60
N ASP A 199 -7.13 -7.36 1.12
CA ASP A 199 -7.77 -7.59 2.41
C ASP A 199 -6.79 -7.36 3.56
N LEU A 200 -6.52 -6.09 3.84
CA LEU A 200 -5.67 -5.66 4.94
C LEU A 200 -6.31 -6.00 6.29
N HIS A 201 -7.64 -5.80 6.43
CA HIS A 201 -8.33 -6.01 7.69
C HIS A 201 -8.19 -7.44 8.19
N ALA A 202 -8.52 -8.44 7.36
CA ALA A 202 -8.42 -9.84 7.77
C ALA A 202 -6.96 -10.24 8.07
N ALA A 203 -5.99 -9.80 7.25
CA ALA A 203 -4.59 -10.10 7.47
C ALA A 203 -4.07 -9.46 8.78
N MET A 204 -4.42 -8.20 9.04
CA MET A 204 -3.99 -7.47 10.24
C MET A 204 -4.69 -7.99 11.49
N THR A 205 -5.97 -8.37 11.42
CA THR A 205 -6.70 -9.01 12.53
C THR A 205 -6.00 -10.29 12.98
N LYS A 206 -5.69 -11.17 12.03
CA LYS A 206 -4.97 -12.42 12.33
C LYS A 206 -3.59 -12.16 12.96
N ALA A 207 -2.86 -11.18 12.46
CA ALA A 207 -1.55 -10.83 13.00
C ALA A 207 -1.66 -10.19 14.39
N LEU A 208 -2.66 -9.35 14.64
CA LEU A 208 -2.97 -8.77 15.95
C LEU A 208 -3.29 -9.87 16.98
N GLU A 209 -4.17 -10.83 16.64
CA GLU A 209 -4.50 -11.96 17.49
C GLU A 209 -3.25 -12.79 17.85
N THR A 210 -2.37 -13.04 16.88
CA THR A 210 -1.11 -13.75 17.09
C THR A 210 -0.18 -12.97 18.01
N GLY A 211 -0.05 -11.65 17.79
CA GLY A 211 0.79 -10.78 18.63
C GLY A 211 0.29 -10.75 20.08
N ILE A 212 -1.02 -10.64 20.29
CA ILE A 212 -1.63 -10.64 21.63
C ILE A 212 -1.49 -11.99 22.33
N ALA A 213 -1.56 -13.10 21.59
CA ALA A 213 -1.32 -14.43 22.16
C ALA A 213 0.13 -14.59 22.66
N ALA A 214 1.09 -13.91 22.03
CA ALA A 214 2.49 -13.90 22.43
C ALA A 214 2.78 -12.86 23.54
N ASP A 215 2.18 -11.68 23.45
CA ASP A 215 2.27 -10.60 24.43
C ASP A 215 0.90 -9.92 24.58
N SER A 216 0.26 -10.06 25.74
CA SER A 216 -1.05 -9.49 26.03
C SER A 216 -1.12 -7.96 25.89
N ASN A 217 0.02 -7.28 25.93
CA ASN A 217 0.13 -5.83 25.75
C ASN A 217 0.35 -5.42 24.30
N PHE A 218 0.53 -6.38 23.40
CA PHE A 218 0.75 -6.09 21.97
C PHE A 218 -0.40 -5.26 21.39
N ARG A 219 -0.05 -4.18 20.67
CA ARG A 219 -0.97 -3.27 19.98
C ARG A 219 -0.35 -2.75 18.70
N TYR A 220 -1.14 -2.71 17.63
CA TYR A 220 -0.77 -1.93 16.45
C TYR A 220 -1.03 -0.44 16.65
N ALA A 221 -2.12 -0.07 17.32
CA ALA A 221 -2.54 1.31 17.51
C ALA A 221 -2.77 1.62 19.00
N LYS A 222 -1.93 2.47 19.60
CA LYS A 222 -2.06 2.88 21.00
C LYS A 222 -3.33 3.69 21.28
N ASP A 223 -3.79 4.44 20.29
CA ASP A 223 -5.03 5.23 20.29
C ASP A 223 -6.20 4.48 19.62
N GLN A 224 -6.03 3.20 19.33
CA GLN A 224 -6.99 2.29 18.70
C GLN A 224 -7.15 2.49 17.18
N VAL A 225 -6.72 3.60 16.62
CA VAL A 225 -6.98 4.01 15.23
C VAL A 225 -5.72 4.07 14.40
N HIS A 226 -4.67 4.73 14.92
CA HIS A 226 -3.47 5.04 14.16
C HIS A 226 -2.37 4.03 14.47
N PRO A 227 -2.03 3.14 13.52
CA PRO A 227 -0.98 2.17 13.73
C PRO A 227 0.37 2.86 13.93
N GLY A 228 1.18 2.35 14.85
CA GLY A 228 2.58 2.69 14.95
C GLY A 228 3.41 2.03 13.84
N SER A 229 4.74 2.18 13.92
CA SER A 229 5.66 1.70 12.89
C SER A 229 5.48 0.21 12.55
N GLU A 230 5.23 -0.66 13.53
CA GLU A 230 4.97 -2.08 13.25
C GLU A 230 3.76 -2.31 12.36
N GLY A 231 2.65 -1.58 12.59
CA GLY A 231 1.46 -1.68 11.74
C GLY A 231 1.69 -1.10 10.33
N HIS A 232 2.50 -0.06 10.22
CA HIS A 232 2.92 0.49 8.93
C HIS A 232 3.85 -0.49 8.18
N TRP A 233 4.81 -1.13 8.84
CA TRP A 233 5.65 -2.17 8.25
C TRP A 233 4.84 -3.37 7.81
N PHE A 234 3.89 -3.82 8.63
CA PHE A 234 2.96 -4.87 8.27
C PHE A 234 2.20 -4.53 6.98
N THR A 235 1.67 -3.32 6.90
CA THR A 235 0.91 -2.85 5.73
C THR A 235 1.76 -2.80 4.48
N SER A 236 2.98 -2.23 4.55
CA SER A 236 3.88 -2.16 3.40
C SER A 236 4.27 -3.55 2.89
N ARG A 237 4.56 -4.49 3.81
CA ARG A 237 4.85 -5.89 3.47
C ARG A 237 3.67 -6.56 2.75
N LEU A 238 2.45 -6.34 3.23
CA LEU A 238 1.25 -6.89 2.61
C LEU A 238 1.03 -6.33 1.20
N LEU A 239 1.24 -5.03 1.00
CA LEU A 239 1.13 -4.41 -0.32
C LEU A 239 2.22 -4.90 -1.28
N LEU A 240 3.45 -5.08 -0.80
CA LEU A 240 4.53 -5.68 -1.58
C LEU A 240 4.21 -7.12 -1.98
N ALA A 241 3.70 -7.93 -1.05
CA ALA A 241 3.26 -9.29 -1.34
C ALA A 241 2.11 -9.33 -2.38
N TYR A 242 1.15 -8.40 -2.27
CA TYR A 242 0.11 -8.21 -3.27
C TYR A 242 0.67 -7.84 -4.65
N LEU A 243 1.75 -7.07 -4.69
CA LEU A 243 2.51 -6.74 -5.90
C LEU A 243 3.47 -7.87 -6.33
N HIS A 244 3.27 -9.09 -5.82
CA HIS A 244 4.05 -10.29 -6.11
C HIS A 244 5.54 -10.18 -5.78
N GLN A 245 5.89 -9.34 -4.82
CA GLN A 245 7.27 -9.25 -4.35
C GLN A 245 7.55 -10.33 -3.29
N LYS A 246 8.74 -10.94 -3.37
CA LYS A 246 9.26 -11.82 -2.33
C LYS A 246 9.84 -10.95 -1.21
N VAL A 247 9.06 -10.77 -0.17
CA VAL A 247 9.42 -9.88 0.95
C VAL A 247 9.79 -10.72 2.17
N PRO A 248 10.93 -10.46 2.83
CA PRO A 248 11.28 -11.14 4.07
C PRO A 248 10.25 -10.83 5.17
N ALA A 249 10.14 -11.74 6.15
CA ALA A 249 9.22 -11.55 7.28
C ALA A 249 9.59 -10.29 8.09
N ASP A 250 10.87 -10.02 8.22
CA ASP A 250 11.48 -8.89 8.93
C ASP A 250 11.96 -7.80 7.95
N ILE A 251 11.07 -7.36 7.07
CA ILE A 251 11.37 -6.31 6.08
C ILE A 251 12.03 -5.07 6.72
N HIS A 252 11.61 -4.71 7.93
CA HIS A 252 12.16 -3.60 8.69
C HIS A 252 13.67 -3.77 8.90
N GLN A 253 14.08 -4.91 9.48
CA GLN A 253 15.50 -5.21 9.72
C GLN A 253 16.27 -5.30 8.39
N THR A 254 15.67 -5.89 7.37
CA THR A 254 16.28 -6.00 6.05
C THR A 254 16.59 -4.64 5.43
N LEU A 255 15.62 -3.71 5.46
CA LEU A 255 15.79 -2.35 4.91
C LEU A 255 16.73 -1.46 5.76
N LEU A 256 16.92 -1.77 7.03
CA LEU A 256 17.83 -1.04 7.93
C LEU A 256 19.11 -1.82 8.23
N SER A 257 19.47 -2.80 7.39
CA SER A 257 20.61 -3.70 7.64
C SER A 257 21.98 -3.06 7.43
N THR A 258 22.04 -1.94 6.75
CA THR A 258 23.27 -1.21 6.48
C THR A 258 23.09 0.29 6.66
N GLU A 259 24.14 1.01 7.03
CA GLU A 259 24.14 2.49 7.13
C GLU A 259 23.68 3.16 5.81
N LYS A 260 24.05 2.57 4.68
CA LYS A 260 23.59 3.04 3.36
C LYS A 260 22.07 2.93 3.22
N ASN A 261 21.51 1.80 3.56
CA ASN A 261 20.07 1.56 3.45
C ASN A 261 19.28 2.44 4.43
N GLU A 262 19.77 2.62 5.66
CA GLU A 262 19.17 3.55 6.64
C GLU A 262 19.10 4.98 6.08
N LYS A 263 20.17 5.45 5.44
CA LYS A 263 20.19 6.77 4.77
C LYS A 263 19.18 6.87 3.63
N ILE A 264 19.05 5.83 2.80
CA ILE A 264 18.07 5.79 1.71
C ILE A 264 16.65 5.82 2.27
N VAL A 265 16.33 4.99 3.27
CA VAL A 265 15.02 4.98 3.93
C VAL A 265 14.68 6.36 4.50
N ALA A 266 15.62 7.01 5.19
CA ALA A 266 15.43 8.35 5.75
C ALA A 266 15.19 9.41 4.66
N LEU A 267 15.92 9.34 3.54
CA LEU A 267 15.73 10.24 2.41
C LEU A 267 14.36 10.06 1.74
N VAL A 268 13.92 8.83 1.55
CA VAL A 268 12.59 8.51 1.02
C VAL A 268 11.51 9.04 1.95
N ALA A 269 11.61 8.80 3.26
CA ALA A 269 10.64 9.29 4.25
C ALA A 269 10.57 10.83 4.27
N ARG A 270 11.73 11.51 4.25
CA ARG A 270 11.81 12.99 4.16
C ARG A 270 11.13 13.49 2.88
N ARG A 271 11.38 12.85 1.74
CA ARG A 271 10.79 13.18 0.45
C ARG A 271 9.27 13.01 0.47
N GLN A 272 8.76 11.89 0.98
CA GLN A 272 7.33 11.64 1.09
C GLN A 272 6.63 12.64 2.01
N THR A 273 7.21 12.96 3.16
CA THR A 273 6.65 13.95 4.10
C THR A 273 6.54 15.33 3.47
N MET A 274 7.58 15.79 2.77
CA MET A 274 7.57 17.07 2.08
C MET A 274 6.54 17.09 0.93
N MET A 275 6.51 16.04 0.11
CA MET A 275 5.67 16.00 -1.08
C MET A 275 4.18 15.89 -0.75
N LYS A 276 3.79 15.16 0.30
CA LYS A 276 2.35 15.02 0.65
C LYS A 276 1.73 16.38 1.00
N ASP A 277 2.42 17.21 1.79
CA ASP A 277 1.90 18.53 2.19
C ASP A 277 1.87 19.48 0.99
N ALA A 278 2.88 19.42 0.11
CA ALA A 278 2.88 20.20 -1.13
C ALA A 278 1.74 19.77 -2.08
N TRP A 279 1.47 18.48 -2.24
CA TRP A 279 0.35 18.00 -3.04
C TRP A 279 -1.00 18.37 -2.43
N LEU A 280 -1.16 18.26 -1.11
CA LEU A 280 -2.40 18.71 -0.44
C LEU A 280 -2.64 20.21 -0.64
N GLY A 281 -1.64 21.03 -0.46
CA GLY A 281 -1.72 22.47 -0.72
C GLY A 281 -2.08 22.79 -2.17
N ALA A 282 -1.43 22.13 -3.14
CA ALA A 282 -1.66 22.36 -4.57
C ALA A 282 -3.05 21.90 -5.05
N THR A 283 -3.57 20.80 -4.51
CA THR A 283 -4.90 20.27 -4.86
C THR A 283 -6.04 20.93 -4.08
N GLY A 284 -5.73 21.51 -2.94
CA GLY A 284 -6.67 22.17 -2.04
C GLY A 284 -7.60 21.22 -1.31
N HIS A 285 -8.00 21.61 -0.12
CA HIS A 285 -8.98 20.92 0.72
C HIS A 285 -9.64 21.90 1.69
N LYS A 286 -10.81 21.52 2.25
CA LYS A 286 -11.53 22.36 3.22
C LYS A 286 -11.23 22.04 4.68
N ARG A 287 -10.40 21.02 4.96
CA ARG A 287 -10.04 20.68 6.32
C ARG A 287 -9.14 21.78 6.92
N PRO A 288 -9.55 22.41 8.03
CA PRO A 288 -8.69 23.38 8.73
C PRO A 288 -7.55 22.68 9.48
N GLU A 289 -6.63 23.45 10.02
CA GLU A 289 -5.56 22.96 10.89
C GLU A 289 -4.61 21.95 10.22
N MET A 290 -4.39 22.09 8.91
CA MET A 290 -3.39 21.30 8.20
C MET A 290 -2.11 22.11 8.04
N PRO A 291 -0.94 21.46 8.05
CA PRO A 291 0.32 22.10 7.72
C PRO A 291 0.27 22.75 6.33
N VAL A 292 0.88 23.90 6.20
CA VAL A 292 1.10 24.53 4.90
C VAL A 292 2.34 23.90 4.27
N GLY A 293 2.16 23.17 3.18
CA GLY A 293 3.26 22.59 2.41
C GLY A 293 4.03 23.63 1.62
N LEU A 294 5.19 23.27 1.12
CA LEU A 294 5.93 24.07 0.14
C LEU A 294 5.08 24.27 -1.14
N PRO A 295 5.28 25.38 -1.88
CA PRO A 295 4.76 25.47 -3.23
C PRO A 295 5.17 24.23 -4.05
N LEU A 296 4.24 23.64 -4.79
CA LEU A 296 4.47 22.34 -5.45
C LEU A 296 5.70 22.37 -6.38
N ALA A 297 5.94 23.46 -7.10
CA ALA A 297 7.10 23.60 -7.98
C ALA A 297 8.43 23.51 -7.18
N GLU A 298 8.51 24.19 -6.03
CA GLU A 298 9.68 24.13 -5.15
C GLU A 298 9.86 22.72 -4.56
N ALA A 299 8.77 22.10 -4.12
CA ALA A 299 8.80 20.72 -3.61
C ALA A 299 9.29 19.72 -4.67
N LEU A 300 8.85 19.86 -5.92
CA LEU A 300 9.29 19.03 -7.04
C LEU A 300 10.79 19.20 -7.34
N ASP A 301 11.34 20.41 -7.22
CA ASP A 301 12.78 20.61 -7.40
C ASP A 301 13.59 19.98 -6.26
N LYS A 302 13.12 20.10 -5.02
CA LYS A 302 13.73 19.38 -3.88
C LYS A 302 13.57 17.88 -3.99
N TYR A 303 12.46 17.37 -4.54
CA TYR A 303 12.28 15.95 -4.84
C TYR A 303 13.37 15.43 -5.76
N LYS A 304 13.68 16.17 -6.85
CA LYS A 304 14.76 15.79 -7.79
C LYS A 304 16.12 15.77 -7.11
N GLN A 305 16.41 16.73 -6.23
CA GLN A 305 17.66 16.77 -5.48
C GLN A 305 17.80 15.53 -4.56
N ILE A 306 16.75 15.20 -3.80
CA ILE A 306 16.74 14.02 -2.94
C ILE A 306 16.86 12.74 -3.79
N ALA A 307 16.20 12.65 -4.93
CA ALA A 307 16.31 11.52 -5.84
C ALA A 307 17.74 11.33 -6.37
N ALA A 308 18.45 12.43 -6.69
CA ALA A 308 19.86 12.39 -7.09
C ALA A 308 20.76 11.94 -5.93
N GLU A 309 20.51 12.38 -4.71
CA GLU A 309 21.24 11.95 -3.52
C GLU A 309 21.07 10.44 -3.27
N ILE A 310 19.84 9.92 -3.38
CA ILE A 310 19.56 8.48 -3.29
C ILE A 310 20.32 7.72 -4.37
N LYS A 311 20.26 8.16 -5.61
CA LYS A 311 21.00 7.51 -6.73
C LYS A 311 22.50 7.46 -6.47
N CYS A 312 23.09 8.54 -5.98
CA CYS A 312 24.53 8.58 -5.62
C CYS A 312 24.88 7.56 -4.51
N LEU A 313 23.96 7.31 -3.56
CA LEU A 313 24.16 6.26 -2.55
C LEU A 313 24.04 4.85 -3.13
N GLN A 314 23.17 4.63 -4.11
CA GLN A 314 23.02 3.32 -4.76
C GLN A 314 24.23 2.92 -5.62
N GLU A 315 24.94 3.89 -6.17
CA GLU A 315 26.12 3.67 -7.03
C GLU A 315 27.42 3.40 -6.22
N LYS A 316 27.40 3.63 -4.90
CA LYS A 316 28.48 3.27 -3.94
C LYS A 316 28.27 1.88 -3.36
#